data_9abcbfd829e31bc7550375b43ad4bfa5
#
_entry.id   9abcbfd829e31bc7550375b43ad4bfa5
#
_cell.length_a   1.000
_cell.length_b   1.000
_cell.length_c   1.000
_cell.angle_alpha   90.00
_cell.angle_beta   90.00
_cell.angle_gamma   90.00
#
_symmetry.space_group_name_H-M   'P 1'
#
loop_
_entity.id
_entity.type
_entity.pdbx_description
1 polymer ?
#
loop_
_entity_poly.entity_id
_entity_poly.type
_entity_poly.pdbx_seq_one_letter_code
_entity_poly.pdbx_strand_id
1 'polypeptide(L)'
;MRNERIWAFLIHLGSNMWAKKGTTWGRKIHIEDFGYKDEMFCDKEVWTKVVNCLPSCGINTLLIDIGEGLLLDSHPELATKGAWTKDELRAEIARLKGIGITCLPKFNFSCRHNAWMGEWAYRVGSAEYYQMCRDIVEEVIDVFDTPELFHLGLEEEVPHQNDEVSICRSPEKKIEDALDLFEVCRKKGVRPWIWLDVESFGGWDKFCERIPKDVVISTWHYGMIPNNGDPKKVDKEAYYIKELDEYGYDQIPTSSTWSWHCNSKDTMNYGKMYCENGTVIGYMTASWMLTCKRKLHALYNDAYTFGWAKRDIYGE
;
A
#
# COMPACT_ATOMS: atom_id res chain seq x y z
N MET A 1 -10.50 -19.26 5.05
CA MET A 1 -10.62 -17.94 5.72
C MET A 1 -9.62 -17.91 6.86
N ARG A 2 -8.79 -16.88 6.95
CA ARG A 2 -7.89 -16.68 8.09
C ARG A 2 -8.73 -16.66 9.38
N ASN A 3 -8.32 -17.43 10.37
CA ASN A 3 -8.90 -17.33 11.73
C ASN A 3 -8.29 -16.18 12.54
N GLU A 4 -7.28 -15.51 12.00
CA GLU A 4 -6.49 -14.49 12.67
C GLU A 4 -6.55 -13.16 11.91
N ARG A 5 -6.66 -12.05 12.66
CA ARG A 5 -6.67 -10.69 12.11
C ARG A 5 -5.34 -10.36 11.44
N ILE A 6 -5.38 -9.61 10.34
CA ILE A 6 -4.20 -9.12 9.65
C ILE A 6 -3.59 -7.96 10.46
N TRP A 7 -2.34 -8.11 10.88
CA TRP A 7 -1.53 -7.07 11.49
C TRP A 7 -0.37 -6.76 10.56
N ALA A 8 -0.55 -5.76 9.69
CA ALA A 8 0.34 -5.54 8.56
C ALA A 8 1.33 -4.39 8.79
N PHE A 9 2.53 -4.56 8.24
CA PHE A 9 3.54 -3.52 8.11
C PHE A 9 3.89 -3.35 6.63
N LEU A 10 3.84 -2.10 6.12
CA LEU A 10 4.27 -1.79 4.76
C LEU A 10 5.76 -1.46 4.75
N ILE A 11 6.52 -2.11 3.85
CA ILE A 11 7.93 -1.83 3.61
C ILE A 11 8.20 -1.60 2.13
N HIS A 12 9.08 -0.65 1.82
CA HIS A 12 9.49 -0.38 0.46
C HIS A 12 10.67 -1.25 0.03
N LEU A 13 10.48 -2.04 -1.02
CA LEU A 13 11.55 -2.67 -1.80
C LEU A 13 11.99 -1.73 -2.92
N GLY A 14 11.04 -1.18 -3.69
CA GLY A 14 11.25 -0.09 -4.62
C GLY A 14 11.32 1.28 -3.94
N SER A 15 11.83 2.28 -4.64
CA SER A 15 12.00 3.64 -4.14
C SER A 15 11.45 4.72 -5.06
N ASN A 16 11.11 4.37 -6.30
CA ASN A 16 10.73 5.30 -7.37
C ASN A 16 9.21 5.48 -7.50
N MET A 17 8.51 5.63 -6.39
CA MET A 17 7.07 5.81 -6.44
C MET A 17 6.68 7.27 -6.77
N TRP A 18 7.40 8.25 -6.23
CA TRP A 18 6.96 9.65 -6.22
C TRP A 18 7.51 10.50 -7.35
N ALA A 19 8.82 10.49 -7.59
CA ALA A 19 9.47 11.38 -8.54
C ALA A 19 9.86 10.66 -9.83
N LYS A 20 9.38 11.17 -10.99
CA LYS A 20 9.83 10.71 -12.30
C LYS A 20 11.27 11.15 -12.56
N LYS A 21 12.01 10.39 -13.37
CA LYS A 21 13.41 10.72 -13.73
C LYS A 21 13.50 12.14 -14.29
N GLY A 22 14.39 12.96 -13.72
CA GLY A 22 14.59 14.35 -14.14
C GLY A 22 13.58 15.34 -13.59
N THR A 23 12.63 14.91 -12.74
CA THR A 23 11.66 15.79 -12.07
C THR A 23 11.96 15.93 -10.59
N THR A 24 11.42 16.97 -9.96
CA THR A 24 11.47 17.15 -8.50
C THR A 24 10.05 17.04 -7.93
N TRP A 25 9.84 16.07 -7.08
CA TRP A 25 8.58 15.96 -6.34
C TRP A 25 8.64 16.88 -5.12
N GLY A 26 7.72 17.83 -5.02
CA GLY A 26 7.49 18.66 -3.84
C GLY A 26 8.73 19.42 -3.32
N ARG A 27 8.92 20.66 -3.72
CA ARG A 27 10.06 21.54 -3.36
C ARG A 27 10.36 21.70 -1.87
N LYS A 28 9.66 21.03 -0.95
CA LYS A 28 9.76 21.26 0.51
C LYS A 28 10.06 20.03 1.35
N ILE A 29 10.03 18.82 0.80
CA ILE A 29 10.22 17.58 1.56
C ILE A 29 11.44 16.87 0.99
N HIS A 30 12.51 16.80 1.76
CA HIS A 30 13.73 15.97 1.61
C HIS A 30 13.88 15.28 0.24
N ILE A 31 14.20 16.06 -0.79
CA ILE A 31 14.42 15.60 -2.20
C ILE A 31 15.33 14.38 -2.26
N GLU A 32 16.30 14.28 -1.34
CA GLU A 32 17.22 13.14 -1.24
C GLU A 32 16.52 11.80 -1.00
N ASP A 33 15.38 11.80 -0.31
CA ASP A 33 14.65 10.58 0.01
C ASP A 33 13.68 10.18 -1.13
N PHE A 34 12.98 11.13 -1.74
CA PHE A 34 11.90 10.87 -2.71
C PHE A 34 12.28 11.10 -4.18
N GLY A 35 13.52 11.52 -4.45
CA GLY A 35 14.03 11.65 -5.82
C GLY A 35 14.21 10.30 -6.49
N TYR A 36 14.09 10.29 -7.82
CA TYR A 36 14.31 9.09 -8.64
C TYR A 36 15.70 8.48 -8.41
N LYS A 37 15.80 7.15 -8.36
CA LYS A 37 17.03 6.38 -8.19
C LYS A 37 17.24 5.46 -9.38
N ASP A 38 18.43 5.55 -10.00
CA ASP A 38 18.82 4.67 -11.10
C ASP A 38 19.31 3.28 -10.62
N GLU A 39 19.58 3.15 -9.32
CA GLU A 39 20.06 1.90 -8.70
C GLU A 39 19.20 1.56 -7.49
N MET A 40 19.18 0.28 -7.15
CA MET A 40 18.45 -0.24 -5.99
C MET A 40 18.81 0.51 -4.71
N PHE A 41 17.83 1.12 -4.09
CA PHE A 41 18.05 1.94 -2.88
C PHE A 41 17.77 1.17 -1.58
N CYS A 42 17.05 0.07 -1.63
CA CYS A 42 16.77 -0.78 -0.48
C CYS A 42 18.06 -1.40 0.07
N ASP A 43 18.43 -1.00 1.30
CA ASP A 43 19.57 -1.57 2.03
C ASP A 43 19.18 -2.92 2.63
N LYS A 44 19.82 -4.00 2.16
CA LYS A 44 19.54 -5.39 2.60
C LYS A 44 19.76 -5.61 4.11
N GLU A 45 20.70 -4.89 4.73
CA GLU A 45 20.92 -4.97 6.17
C GLU A 45 19.78 -4.32 6.95
N VAL A 46 19.31 -3.16 6.50
CA VAL A 46 18.15 -2.47 7.08
C VAL A 46 16.89 -3.30 6.90
N TRP A 47 16.66 -3.81 5.68
CA TRP A 47 15.56 -4.74 5.41
C TRP A 47 15.55 -5.88 6.42
N THR A 48 16.66 -6.63 6.51
CA THR A 48 16.77 -7.80 7.41
C THR A 48 16.49 -7.42 8.87
N LYS A 49 17.04 -6.28 9.34
CA LYS A 49 16.83 -5.81 10.71
C LYS A 49 15.36 -5.49 10.98
N VAL A 50 14.70 -4.77 10.07
CA VAL A 50 13.31 -4.38 10.22
C VAL A 50 12.39 -5.59 10.18
N VAL A 51 12.48 -6.44 9.15
CA VAL A 51 11.56 -7.57 9.01
C VAL A 51 11.71 -8.59 10.15
N ASN A 52 12.93 -8.78 10.68
CA ASN A 52 13.15 -9.69 11.80
C ASN A 52 12.57 -9.19 13.13
N CYS A 53 12.33 -7.89 13.31
CA CYS A 53 11.72 -7.38 14.53
C CYS A 53 10.17 -7.49 14.52
N LEU A 54 9.54 -7.65 13.34
CA LEU A 54 8.08 -7.62 13.20
C LEU A 54 7.35 -8.65 14.06
N PRO A 55 7.77 -9.93 14.15
CA PRO A 55 7.10 -10.91 15.02
C PRO A 55 7.06 -10.47 16.48
N SER A 56 8.15 -9.87 16.99
CA SER A 56 8.21 -9.38 18.37
C SER A 56 7.29 -8.18 18.63
N CYS A 57 6.90 -7.46 17.57
CA CYS A 57 5.91 -6.40 17.60
C CYS A 57 4.47 -6.94 17.45
N GLY A 58 4.27 -8.26 17.30
CA GLY A 58 2.96 -8.86 17.06
C GLY A 58 2.41 -8.61 15.65
N ILE A 59 3.29 -8.24 14.71
CA ILE A 59 2.98 -8.08 13.29
C ILE A 59 3.12 -9.45 12.62
N ASN A 60 2.10 -9.88 11.88
CA ASN A 60 2.04 -11.18 11.21
C ASN A 60 2.03 -11.08 9.68
N THR A 61 1.99 -9.88 9.13
CA THR A 61 1.87 -9.66 7.69
C THR A 61 2.83 -8.55 7.24
N LEU A 62 3.57 -8.79 6.17
CA LEU A 62 4.41 -7.81 5.50
C LEU A 62 3.83 -7.46 4.14
N LEU A 63 3.44 -6.22 3.93
CA LEU A 63 3.09 -5.69 2.62
C LEU A 63 4.33 -5.13 1.96
N ILE A 64 4.79 -5.76 0.88
CA ILE A 64 6.00 -5.38 0.16
C ILE A 64 5.65 -4.46 -1.01
N ASP A 65 6.01 -3.18 -0.91
CA ASP A 65 5.89 -2.21 -1.99
C ASP A 65 7.05 -2.38 -2.96
N ILE A 66 6.78 -3.06 -4.08
CA ILE A 66 7.80 -3.66 -4.94
C ILE A 66 8.38 -2.65 -5.93
N GLY A 67 7.52 -1.91 -6.65
CA GLY A 67 7.95 -0.95 -7.67
C GLY A 67 8.99 -1.54 -8.63
N GLU A 68 10.03 -0.76 -8.88
CA GLU A 68 11.18 -1.13 -9.72
C GLU A 68 12.18 -2.09 -9.03
N GLY A 69 11.89 -2.50 -7.81
CA GLY A 69 12.79 -3.31 -6.99
C GLY A 69 12.86 -4.80 -7.35
N LEU A 70 12.07 -5.27 -8.31
CA LEU A 70 12.02 -6.66 -8.76
C LEU A 70 12.25 -6.76 -10.27
N LEU A 71 13.13 -7.69 -10.66
CA LEU A 71 13.36 -8.03 -12.06
C LEU A 71 12.28 -9.02 -12.51
N LEU A 72 11.34 -8.53 -13.31
CA LEU A 72 10.28 -9.32 -13.94
C LEU A 72 10.74 -9.85 -15.31
N ASP A 73 10.33 -11.06 -15.67
CA ASP A 73 10.62 -11.63 -16.99
C ASP A 73 9.78 -10.97 -18.09
N SER A 74 8.52 -10.65 -17.76
CA SER A 74 7.58 -10.02 -18.70
C SER A 74 8.01 -8.60 -19.08
N HIS A 75 8.56 -7.85 -18.10
CA HIS A 75 8.93 -6.44 -18.27
C HIS A 75 10.27 -6.11 -17.56
N PRO A 76 11.40 -6.66 -18.05
CA PRO A 76 12.70 -6.47 -17.42
C PRO A 76 13.18 -5.00 -17.44
N GLU A 77 12.65 -4.19 -18.36
CA GLU A 77 12.97 -2.76 -18.48
C GLU A 77 12.45 -1.90 -17.30
N LEU A 78 11.54 -2.43 -16.49
CA LEU A 78 11.04 -1.74 -15.30
C LEU A 78 12.01 -1.81 -14.12
N ALA A 79 12.87 -2.83 -14.11
CA ALA A 79 13.77 -3.06 -13.00
C ALA A 79 14.91 -2.05 -12.97
N THR A 80 15.19 -1.49 -11.80
CA THR A 80 16.38 -0.67 -11.59
C THR A 80 17.63 -1.55 -11.48
N LYS A 81 18.82 -0.95 -11.69
CA LYS A 81 20.07 -1.69 -11.53
C LYS A 81 20.22 -2.23 -10.10
N GLY A 82 20.43 -3.53 -9.97
CA GLY A 82 20.55 -4.22 -8.68
C GLY A 82 19.22 -4.60 -8.05
N ALA A 83 18.11 -4.50 -8.79
CA ALA A 83 16.81 -5.05 -8.37
C ALA A 83 16.93 -6.54 -8.01
N TRP A 84 16.11 -7.00 -7.09
CA TRP A 84 16.09 -8.40 -6.70
C TRP A 84 15.59 -9.28 -7.85
N THR A 85 16.17 -10.46 -7.97
CA THR A 85 15.61 -11.50 -8.83
C THR A 85 14.36 -12.12 -8.19
N LYS A 86 13.54 -12.77 -9.00
CA LYS A 86 12.38 -13.52 -8.50
C LYS A 86 12.78 -14.59 -7.48
N ASP A 87 13.91 -15.25 -7.70
CA ASP A 87 14.40 -16.30 -6.80
C ASP A 87 14.90 -15.72 -5.46
N GLU A 88 15.56 -14.55 -5.47
CA GLU A 88 15.90 -13.85 -4.22
C GLU A 88 14.65 -13.47 -3.44
N LEU A 89 13.62 -12.94 -4.10
CA LEU A 89 12.36 -12.58 -3.43
C LEU A 89 11.62 -13.81 -2.92
N ARG A 90 11.51 -14.89 -3.69
CA ARG A 90 10.93 -16.17 -3.24
C ARG A 90 11.65 -16.76 -2.03
N ALA A 91 12.97 -16.73 -2.03
CA ALA A 91 13.77 -17.21 -0.91
C ALA A 91 13.50 -16.37 0.36
N GLU A 92 13.37 -15.05 0.21
CA GLU A 92 13.05 -14.17 1.33
C GLU A 92 11.62 -14.38 1.84
N ILE A 93 10.63 -14.52 0.94
CA ILE A 93 9.25 -14.85 1.31
C ILE A 93 9.21 -16.18 2.12
N ALA A 94 9.92 -17.20 1.65
CA ALA A 94 10.01 -18.48 2.36
C ALA A 94 10.67 -18.35 3.74
N ARG A 95 11.73 -17.55 3.85
CA ARG A 95 12.39 -17.24 5.12
C ARG A 95 11.44 -16.54 6.10
N LEU A 96 10.72 -15.52 5.63
CA LEU A 96 9.77 -14.75 6.44
C LEU A 96 8.59 -15.60 6.89
N LYS A 97 8.08 -16.48 6.02
CA LYS A 97 7.07 -17.49 6.40
C LYS A 97 7.56 -18.38 7.53
N GLY A 98 8.84 -18.76 7.52
CA GLY A 98 9.48 -19.56 8.59
C GLY A 98 9.53 -18.88 9.95
N ILE A 99 9.41 -17.56 10.02
CA ILE A 99 9.34 -16.78 11.27
C ILE A 99 7.92 -16.23 11.57
N GLY A 100 6.89 -16.75 10.86
CA GLY A 100 5.49 -16.43 11.12
C GLY A 100 4.98 -15.17 10.40
N ILE A 101 5.69 -14.66 9.39
CA ILE A 101 5.27 -13.50 8.59
C ILE A 101 4.70 -13.96 7.26
N THR A 102 3.46 -13.59 6.97
CA THR A 102 2.87 -13.72 5.63
C THR A 102 3.27 -12.51 4.78
N CYS A 103 3.82 -12.74 3.59
CA CYS A 103 4.16 -11.68 2.65
C CYS A 103 3.05 -11.46 1.63
N LEU A 104 2.69 -10.20 1.39
CA LEU A 104 1.71 -9.78 0.39
C LEU A 104 2.35 -8.76 -0.56
N PRO A 105 2.06 -8.83 -1.86
CA PRO A 105 2.60 -7.90 -2.84
C PRO A 105 1.83 -6.58 -2.87
N LYS A 106 2.55 -5.49 -3.14
CA LYS A 106 1.98 -4.20 -3.51
C LYS A 106 2.70 -3.64 -4.72
N PHE A 107 1.92 -3.18 -5.68
CA PHE A 107 2.33 -2.22 -6.71
C PHE A 107 1.41 -1.02 -6.68
N ASN A 108 1.90 0.13 -7.13
CA ASN A 108 1.05 1.30 -7.23
C ASN A 108 0.74 1.61 -8.69
N PHE A 109 -0.48 1.30 -9.11
CA PHE A 109 -0.99 1.57 -10.46
C PHE A 109 -1.69 2.93 -10.57
N SER A 110 -1.54 3.79 -9.58
CA SER A 110 -1.97 5.19 -9.66
C SER A 110 -1.09 5.96 -10.65
N CYS A 111 -1.67 6.81 -11.46
CA CYS A 111 -0.92 7.66 -12.40
C CYS A 111 -0.01 8.68 -11.69
N ARG A 112 -0.26 8.96 -10.42
CA ARG A 112 0.55 9.87 -9.61
C ARG A 112 1.78 9.18 -8.99
N HIS A 113 1.66 7.89 -8.67
CA HIS A 113 2.69 7.11 -8.00
C HIS A 113 3.32 6.05 -8.91
N ASN A 114 3.38 6.32 -10.21
CA ASN A 114 3.85 5.38 -11.23
C ASN A 114 5.26 5.71 -11.75
N ALA A 115 6.05 6.49 -11.04
CA ALA A 115 7.38 6.85 -11.49
C ALA A 115 8.31 5.62 -11.67
N TRP A 116 8.05 4.54 -10.93
CA TRP A 116 8.72 3.25 -11.07
C TRP A 116 8.52 2.59 -12.44
N MET A 117 7.48 2.97 -13.18
CA MET A 117 7.19 2.47 -14.52
C MET A 117 8.08 3.09 -15.61
N GLY A 118 8.93 4.09 -15.29
CA GLY A 118 9.79 4.76 -16.25
C GLY A 118 8.99 5.35 -17.43
N GLU A 119 9.36 5.00 -18.66
CA GLU A 119 8.70 5.48 -19.88
C GLU A 119 7.23 5.03 -20.01
N TRP A 120 6.85 3.92 -19.38
CA TRP A 120 5.47 3.44 -19.38
C TRP A 120 4.53 4.38 -18.63
N ALA A 121 5.03 5.14 -17.66
CA ALA A 121 4.23 6.13 -16.93
C ALA A 121 3.60 7.21 -17.85
N TYR A 122 4.16 7.40 -19.05
CA TYR A 122 3.66 8.35 -20.05
C TYR A 122 2.75 7.70 -21.09
N ARG A 123 2.52 6.38 -21.03
CA ARG A 123 1.70 5.62 -21.98
C ARG A 123 0.33 5.24 -21.45
N VAL A 124 -0.06 5.80 -20.31
CA VAL A 124 -1.39 5.58 -19.71
C VAL A 124 -2.48 5.82 -20.74
N GLY A 125 -3.39 4.87 -20.88
CA GLY A 125 -4.45 4.91 -21.88
C GLY A 125 -4.17 4.11 -23.15
N SER A 126 -2.93 3.64 -23.39
CA SER A 126 -2.64 2.74 -24.51
C SER A 126 -2.97 1.27 -24.17
N ALA A 127 -3.28 0.49 -25.19
CA ALA A 127 -3.55 -0.95 -25.03
C ALA A 127 -2.32 -1.69 -24.45
N GLU A 128 -1.13 -1.29 -24.89
CA GLU A 128 0.14 -1.84 -24.43
C GLU A 128 0.40 -1.55 -22.95
N TYR A 129 0.06 -0.34 -22.47
CA TYR A 129 0.16 0.00 -21.04
C TYR A 129 -0.71 -0.91 -20.19
N TYR A 130 -1.97 -1.11 -20.59
CA TYR A 130 -2.88 -1.98 -19.84
C TYR A 130 -2.45 -3.46 -19.91
N GLN A 131 -1.87 -3.90 -21.03
CA GLN A 131 -1.31 -5.24 -21.10
C GLN A 131 -0.13 -5.40 -20.14
N MET A 132 0.79 -4.44 -20.13
CA MET A 132 1.92 -4.42 -19.17
C MET A 132 1.44 -4.48 -17.72
N CYS A 133 0.41 -3.72 -17.36
CA CYS A 133 -0.16 -3.78 -16.00
C CYS A 133 -0.70 -5.17 -15.66
N ARG A 134 -1.39 -5.84 -16.58
CA ARG A 134 -1.89 -7.22 -16.39
C ARG A 134 -0.74 -8.22 -16.25
N ASP A 135 0.26 -8.14 -17.12
CA ASP A 135 1.42 -9.03 -17.11
C ASP A 135 2.17 -8.96 -15.77
N ILE A 136 2.36 -7.74 -15.24
CA ILE A 136 2.96 -7.53 -13.91
C ILE A 136 2.14 -8.20 -12.81
N VAL A 137 0.83 -7.99 -12.78
CA VAL A 137 -0.03 -8.56 -11.73
C VAL A 137 0.02 -10.08 -11.80
N GLU A 138 -0.11 -10.67 -12.99
CA GLU A 138 -0.06 -12.12 -13.17
C GLU A 138 1.28 -12.72 -12.74
N GLU A 139 2.40 -12.14 -13.19
CA GLU A 139 3.73 -12.64 -12.85
C GLU A 139 4.03 -12.52 -11.36
N VAL A 140 3.64 -11.41 -10.73
CA VAL A 140 3.89 -11.20 -9.30
C VAL A 140 3.03 -12.10 -8.44
N ILE A 141 1.78 -12.40 -8.83
CA ILE A 141 0.96 -13.41 -8.16
C ILE A 141 1.69 -14.77 -8.14
N ASP A 142 2.30 -15.16 -9.27
CA ASP A 142 3.05 -16.41 -9.36
C ASP A 142 4.34 -16.39 -8.52
N VAL A 143 5.00 -15.23 -8.39
CA VAL A 143 6.19 -15.06 -7.51
C VAL A 143 5.81 -15.26 -6.04
N PHE A 144 4.63 -14.81 -5.62
CA PHE A 144 4.14 -14.91 -4.24
C PHE A 144 3.36 -16.20 -3.95
N ASP A 145 3.34 -17.17 -4.88
CA ASP A 145 2.64 -18.45 -4.73
C ASP A 145 1.14 -18.28 -4.42
N THR A 146 0.46 -17.47 -5.24
CA THR A 146 -0.96 -17.13 -5.12
C THR A 146 -1.31 -16.54 -3.74
N PRO A 147 -0.90 -15.30 -3.45
CA PRO A 147 -1.14 -14.66 -2.15
C PRO A 147 -2.65 -14.43 -1.94
N GLU A 148 -3.08 -14.37 -0.69
CA GLU A 148 -4.48 -14.10 -0.34
C GLU A 148 -4.98 -12.74 -0.88
N LEU A 149 -4.12 -11.72 -0.82
CA LEU A 149 -4.41 -10.34 -1.23
C LEU A 149 -3.30 -9.79 -2.12
N PHE A 150 -3.67 -8.90 -3.04
CA PHE A 150 -2.74 -8.08 -3.82
C PHE A 150 -3.14 -6.61 -3.72
N HIS A 151 -2.24 -5.78 -3.22
CA HIS A 151 -2.49 -4.35 -3.10
C HIS A 151 -2.10 -3.59 -4.37
N LEU A 152 -3.09 -2.98 -5.04
CA LEU A 152 -2.95 -2.35 -6.35
C LEU A 152 -2.69 -0.83 -6.29
N GLY A 153 -2.67 -0.23 -5.10
CA GLY A 153 -2.52 1.22 -4.93
C GLY A 153 -3.79 1.98 -5.30
N LEU A 154 -3.77 2.72 -6.40
CA LEU A 154 -4.89 3.45 -7.01
C LEU A 154 -5.36 4.68 -6.21
N GLU A 155 -4.44 5.41 -5.55
CA GLU A 155 -4.73 6.63 -4.80
C GLU A 155 -4.17 7.90 -5.45
N GLU A 156 -4.65 9.05 -4.99
CA GLU A 156 -4.15 10.40 -5.27
C GLU A 156 -4.12 10.82 -6.76
N GLU A 157 -5.04 10.32 -7.58
CA GLU A 157 -5.17 10.72 -8.99
C GLU A 157 -6.01 11.98 -9.17
N VAL A 158 -5.72 13.01 -8.41
CA VAL A 158 -6.34 14.34 -8.55
C VAL A 158 -5.30 15.35 -9.06
N PRO A 159 -5.70 16.32 -9.92
CA PRO A 159 -4.79 17.36 -10.36
C PRO A 159 -4.30 18.19 -9.19
N HIS A 160 -2.99 18.28 -9.00
CA HIS A 160 -2.37 19.20 -8.05
C HIS A 160 -1.70 20.37 -8.78
N GLN A 161 -1.83 21.57 -8.23
CA GLN A 161 -1.33 22.82 -8.83
C GLN A 161 0.20 22.86 -9.04
N ASN A 162 0.95 21.92 -8.46
CA ASN A 162 2.41 21.92 -8.49
C ASN A 162 3.01 20.72 -9.23
N ASP A 163 2.20 19.91 -9.89
CA ASP A 163 2.72 18.75 -10.64
C ASP A 163 3.10 19.18 -12.06
N GLU A 164 4.37 19.03 -12.41
CA GLU A 164 4.91 19.45 -13.71
C GLU A 164 4.32 18.64 -14.88
N VAL A 165 4.02 17.36 -14.69
CA VAL A 165 3.31 16.51 -15.66
C VAL A 165 2.59 15.38 -14.94
N SER A 166 1.30 15.52 -14.73
CA SER A 166 0.43 14.43 -14.23
C SER A 166 -0.56 14.02 -15.28
N ILE A 167 -0.60 12.73 -15.59
CA ILE A 167 -1.73 12.16 -16.32
C ILE A 167 -2.75 11.76 -15.26
N CYS A 168 -3.92 12.42 -15.28
CA CYS A 168 -5.03 12.05 -14.41
C CYS A 168 -6.10 11.38 -15.26
N ARG A 169 -6.54 10.20 -14.87
CA ARG A 169 -7.69 9.54 -15.50
C ARG A 169 -8.98 10.21 -15.03
N SER A 170 -10.00 10.22 -15.88
CA SER A 170 -11.35 10.53 -15.38
C SER A 170 -11.78 9.46 -14.38
N PRO A 171 -12.70 9.78 -13.44
CA PRO A 171 -13.20 8.77 -12.50
C PRO A 171 -13.75 7.51 -13.19
N GLU A 172 -14.46 7.66 -14.30
CA GLU A 172 -15.00 6.55 -15.09
C GLU A 172 -13.88 5.66 -15.61
N LYS A 173 -12.85 6.28 -16.22
CA LYS A 173 -11.70 5.52 -16.77
C LYS A 173 -10.91 4.83 -15.67
N LYS A 174 -10.71 5.50 -14.53
CA LYS A 174 -10.06 4.90 -13.37
C LYS A 174 -10.81 3.68 -12.84
N ILE A 175 -12.13 3.77 -12.76
CA ILE A 175 -12.98 2.63 -12.35
C ILE A 175 -12.84 1.48 -13.33
N GLU A 176 -12.93 1.72 -14.65
CA GLU A 176 -12.75 0.70 -15.67
C GLU A 176 -11.40 -0.01 -15.55
N ASP A 177 -10.31 0.76 -15.40
CA ASP A 177 -8.96 0.24 -15.27
C ASP A 177 -8.78 -0.56 -13.96
N ALA A 178 -9.37 -0.10 -12.87
CA ALA A 178 -9.36 -0.80 -11.60
C ALA A 178 -10.11 -2.15 -11.71
N LEU A 179 -11.29 -2.16 -12.34
CA LEU A 179 -12.08 -3.38 -12.55
C LEU A 179 -11.34 -4.41 -13.43
N ASP A 180 -10.59 -3.97 -14.44
CA ASP A 180 -9.73 -4.85 -15.27
C ASP A 180 -8.65 -5.52 -14.40
N LEU A 181 -7.94 -4.78 -13.57
CA LEU A 181 -6.93 -5.34 -12.66
C LEU A 181 -7.53 -6.24 -11.58
N PHE A 182 -8.72 -5.91 -11.06
CA PHE A 182 -9.43 -6.78 -10.13
C PHE A 182 -9.78 -8.13 -10.76
N GLU A 183 -10.17 -8.12 -12.01
CA GLU A 183 -10.48 -9.34 -12.74
C GLU A 183 -9.24 -10.22 -12.96
N VAL A 184 -8.08 -9.62 -13.22
CA VAL A 184 -6.80 -10.35 -13.29
C VAL A 184 -6.51 -11.06 -11.96
N CYS A 185 -6.64 -10.34 -10.83
CA CYS A 185 -6.46 -10.94 -9.51
C CYS A 185 -7.43 -12.11 -9.27
N ARG A 186 -8.73 -11.93 -9.56
CA ARG A 186 -9.76 -12.94 -9.36
C ARG A 186 -9.53 -14.20 -10.18
N LYS A 187 -9.13 -14.07 -11.45
CA LYS A 187 -8.79 -15.22 -12.32
C LYS A 187 -7.67 -16.08 -11.74
N LYS A 188 -6.77 -15.48 -10.99
CA LYS A 188 -5.69 -16.17 -10.26
C LYS A 188 -6.08 -16.60 -8.84
N GLY A 189 -7.33 -16.36 -8.40
CA GLY A 189 -7.79 -16.71 -7.05
C GLY A 189 -7.31 -15.76 -5.94
N VAL A 190 -6.90 -14.55 -6.30
CA VAL A 190 -6.38 -13.52 -5.39
C VAL A 190 -7.42 -12.42 -5.20
N ARG A 191 -7.64 -11.95 -3.96
CA ARG A 191 -8.51 -10.80 -3.71
C ARG A 191 -7.76 -9.50 -3.97
N PRO A 192 -8.34 -8.57 -4.74
CA PRO A 192 -7.76 -7.23 -4.88
C PRO A 192 -7.89 -6.42 -3.60
N TRP A 193 -6.90 -5.58 -3.35
CA TRP A 193 -6.82 -4.66 -2.23
C TRP A 193 -6.38 -3.29 -2.72
N ILE A 194 -7.04 -2.21 -2.31
CA ILE A 194 -6.75 -0.85 -2.76
C ILE A 194 -6.76 0.16 -1.61
N TRP A 195 -6.13 1.31 -1.84
CA TRP A 195 -6.36 2.49 -1.01
C TRP A 195 -7.74 3.09 -1.28
N LEU A 196 -8.36 3.62 -0.25
CA LEU A 196 -9.54 4.45 -0.41
C LEU A 196 -9.14 5.84 -0.91
N ASP A 197 -9.58 6.19 -2.08
CA ASP A 197 -9.47 7.54 -2.63
C ASP A 197 -10.79 7.95 -3.30
N VAL A 198 -11.74 8.35 -2.47
CA VAL A 198 -13.11 8.64 -2.89
C VAL A 198 -13.18 9.71 -3.98
N GLU A 199 -12.31 10.71 -3.91
CA GLU A 199 -12.35 11.85 -4.83
C GLU A 199 -11.96 11.43 -6.25
N SER A 200 -10.89 10.67 -6.39
CA SER A 200 -10.44 10.21 -7.71
C SER A 200 -11.34 9.13 -8.34
N PHE A 201 -12.19 8.50 -7.53
CA PHE A 201 -13.24 7.59 -8.01
C PHE A 201 -14.58 8.32 -8.29
N GLY A 202 -14.64 9.64 -8.16
CA GLY A 202 -15.82 10.44 -8.51
C GLY A 202 -16.85 10.59 -7.40
N GLY A 203 -16.45 10.39 -6.15
CA GLY A 203 -17.29 10.56 -4.96
C GLY A 203 -17.73 9.24 -4.32
N TRP A 204 -18.21 9.34 -3.06
CA TRP A 204 -18.58 8.18 -2.24
C TRP A 204 -19.65 7.30 -2.87
N ASP A 205 -20.72 7.91 -3.37
CA ASP A 205 -21.84 7.16 -3.96
C ASP A 205 -21.38 6.33 -5.16
N LYS A 206 -20.61 6.95 -6.07
CA LYS A 206 -20.06 6.28 -7.25
C LYS A 206 -19.08 5.18 -6.86
N PHE A 207 -18.22 5.41 -5.86
CA PHE A 207 -17.33 4.40 -5.32
C PHE A 207 -18.13 3.18 -4.85
N CYS A 208 -19.14 3.39 -4.00
CA CYS A 208 -19.96 2.31 -3.43
C CYS A 208 -20.80 1.57 -4.48
N GLU A 209 -21.25 2.27 -5.54
CA GLU A 209 -22.00 1.68 -6.64
C GLU A 209 -21.12 0.80 -7.53
N ARG A 210 -19.87 1.21 -7.78
CA ARG A 210 -19.04 0.65 -8.84
C ARG A 210 -17.94 -0.30 -8.35
N ILE A 211 -17.43 -0.09 -7.14
CA ILE A 211 -16.38 -0.96 -6.59
C ILE A 211 -17.01 -2.19 -5.93
N PRO A 212 -16.63 -3.40 -6.36
CA PRO A 212 -17.20 -4.64 -5.82
C PRO A 212 -16.84 -4.88 -4.35
N LYS A 213 -17.73 -5.55 -3.60
CA LYS A 213 -17.60 -5.80 -2.16
C LYS A 213 -16.52 -6.83 -1.79
N ASP A 214 -16.04 -7.60 -2.73
CA ASP A 214 -14.92 -8.53 -2.53
C ASP A 214 -13.56 -7.84 -2.54
N VAL A 215 -13.49 -6.57 -2.95
CA VAL A 215 -12.27 -5.74 -2.87
C VAL A 215 -12.05 -5.31 -1.43
N VAL A 216 -10.83 -5.53 -0.92
CA VAL A 216 -10.42 -5.03 0.39
C VAL A 216 -10.02 -3.57 0.29
N ILE A 217 -10.46 -2.76 1.25
CA ILE A 217 -10.23 -1.31 1.23
C ILE A 217 -9.35 -0.90 2.42
N SER A 218 -8.33 -0.09 2.16
CA SER A 218 -7.58 0.61 3.20
C SER A 218 -7.89 2.10 3.19
N THR A 219 -8.48 2.57 4.27
CA THR A 219 -8.46 4.00 4.59
C THR A 219 -7.07 4.39 5.04
N TRP A 220 -6.67 5.64 4.79
CA TRP A 220 -5.40 6.17 5.26
C TRP A 220 -5.63 7.54 5.90
N HIS A 221 -5.50 7.60 7.20
CA HIS A 221 -5.59 8.81 7.99
C HIS A 221 -4.37 8.89 8.91
N TYR A 222 -3.63 10.00 8.86
CA TYR A 222 -2.35 10.13 9.56
C TYR A 222 -2.35 11.20 10.64
N GLY A 223 -3.52 11.79 10.91
CA GLY A 223 -3.75 12.72 12.00
C GLY A 223 -4.23 12.04 13.29
N MET A 224 -4.49 12.84 14.32
CA MET A 224 -5.13 12.37 15.53
C MET A 224 -6.63 12.13 15.28
N ILE A 225 -7.15 11.04 15.85
CA ILE A 225 -8.59 10.79 15.92
C ILE A 225 -9.02 11.02 17.37
N PRO A 226 -9.81 12.05 17.66
CA PRO A 226 -10.21 12.34 19.02
C PRO A 226 -10.97 11.17 19.67
N ASN A 227 -10.48 10.67 20.81
CA ASN A 227 -10.99 9.47 21.49
C ASN A 227 -12.47 9.55 21.95
N ASN A 228 -13.06 10.74 22.03
CA ASN A 228 -14.45 10.98 22.46
C ASN A 228 -15.25 11.70 21.37
N GLY A 229 -14.77 11.68 20.12
CA GLY A 229 -15.40 12.39 19.02
C GLY A 229 -16.68 11.73 18.57
N ASP A 230 -17.73 12.52 18.38
CA ASP A 230 -18.80 12.17 17.47
C ASP A 230 -18.15 11.72 16.15
N PRO A 231 -18.43 10.50 15.65
CA PRO A 231 -17.84 10.02 14.38
C PRO A 231 -17.98 11.01 13.23
N LYS A 232 -19.03 11.85 13.27
CA LYS A 232 -19.28 12.89 12.27
C LYS A 232 -18.39 14.14 12.41
N LYS A 233 -17.62 14.24 13.50
CA LYS A 233 -16.71 15.38 13.77
C LYS A 233 -15.25 15.05 13.60
N VAL A 234 -14.92 13.82 13.21
CA VAL A 234 -13.56 13.42 12.83
C VAL A 234 -13.28 13.80 11.37
N ASP A 235 -12.01 13.82 10.99
CA ASP A 235 -11.64 14.04 9.61
C ASP A 235 -12.31 13.00 8.69
N LYS A 236 -12.60 13.42 7.46
CA LYS A 236 -13.35 12.62 6.48
C LYS A 236 -12.72 11.25 6.24
N GLU A 237 -11.39 11.19 6.18
CA GLU A 237 -10.64 9.96 5.97
C GLU A 237 -10.81 8.97 7.14
N ALA A 238 -10.84 9.47 8.37
CA ALA A 238 -11.12 8.65 9.55
C ALA A 238 -12.59 8.21 9.60
N TYR A 239 -13.51 9.10 9.21
CA TYR A 239 -14.95 8.78 9.15
C TYR A 239 -15.26 7.64 8.17
N TYR A 240 -14.53 7.52 7.08
CA TYR A 240 -14.72 6.42 6.12
C TYR A 240 -14.46 5.03 6.70
N ILE A 241 -13.74 4.89 7.80
CA ILE A 241 -13.60 3.59 8.48
C ILE A 241 -14.99 3.07 8.91
N LYS A 242 -15.82 3.94 9.47
CA LYS A 242 -17.20 3.62 9.86
C LYS A 242 -18.10 3.42 8.63
N GLU A 243 -18.03 4.29 7.64
CA GLU A 243 -18.84 4.20 6.42
C GLU A 243 -18.58 2.88 5.68
N LEU A 244 -17.33 2.45 5.54
CA LEU A 244 -16.97 1.17 4.92
C LEU A 244 -17.59 -0.02 5.65
N ASP A 245 -17.63 0.01 6.99
CA ASP A 245 -18.27 -1.02 7.80
C ASP A 245 -19.78 -1.06 7.57
N GLU A 246 -20.45 0.09 7.54
CA GLU A 246 -21.87 0.20 7.27
C GLU A 246 -22.26 -0.27 5.86
N TYR A 247 -21.37 -0.02 4.88
CA TYR A 247 -21.56 -0.47 3.50
C TYR A 247 -21.11 -1.93 3.26
N GLY A 248 -20.47 -2.59 4.24
CA GLY A 248 -20.08 -3.99 4.17
C GLY A 248 -18.85 -4.27 3.32
N TYR A 249 -17.87 -3.36 3.30
CA TYR A 249 -16.57 -3.61 2.71
C TYR A 249 -15.60 -4.16 3.74
N ASP A 250 -14.96 -5.29 3.45
CA ASP A 250 -13.80 -5.71 4.23
C ASP A 250 -12.71 -4.65 4.16
N GLN A 251 -12.13 -4.28 5.31
CA GLN A 251 -11.20 -3.18 5.38
C GLN A 251 -9.99 -3.45 6.28
N ILE A 252 -8.89 -2.81 5.94
CA ILE A 252 -7.64 -2.77 6.70
C ILE A 252 -7.25 -1.31 6.89
N PRO A 253 -7.82 -0.61 7.91
CA PRO A 253 -7.48 0.78 8.18
C PRO A 253 -5.98 0.95 8.42
N THR A 254 -5.39 1.98 7.81
CA THR A 254 -3.95 2.22 7.82
C THR A 254 -3.58 3.44 8.62
N SER A 255 -2.70 3.24 9.58
CA SER A 255 -2.05 4.26 10.38
C SER A 255 -0.65 4.59 9.83
N SER A 256 -0.03 5.64 10.37
CA SER A 256 1.31 6.06 9.97
C SER A 256 2.03 6.84 11.06
N THR A 257 3.35 6.90 10.95
CA THR A 257 4.20 7.85 11.67
C THR A 257 4.62 9.04 10.78
N TRP A 258 4.08 9.13 9.56
CA TRP A 258 4.43 10.15 8.56
C TRP A 258 4.25 11.59 9.03
N SER A 259 3.16 11.91 9.69
CA SER A 259 2.83 13.28 10.13
C SER A 259 3.30 13.61 11.54
N TRP A 260 4.39 12.99 12.01
CA TRP A 260 4.95 13.18 13.36
C TRP A 260 4.07 12.66 14.51
N HIS A 261 2.89 12.14 14.21
CA HIS A 261 2.00 11.48 15.15
C HIS A 261 1.96 10.00 14.85
N CYS A 262 2.20 9.17 15.84
CA CYS A 262 1.85 7.76 15.74
C CYS A 262 0.36 7.63 16.05
N ASN A 263 -0.47 7.48 15.02
CA ASN A 263 -1.91 7.38 15.20
C ASN A 263 -2.45 5.94 15.20
N SER A 264 -1.56 4.94 15.30
CA SER A 264 -1.98 3.52 15.30
C SER A 264 -2.99 3.19 16.38
N LYS A 265 -2.79 3.74 17.59
CA LYS A 265 -3.74 3.56 18.69
C LYS A 265 -5.10 4.18 18.38
N ASP A 266 -5.12 5.39 17.84
CA ASP A 266 -6.35 6.11 17.52
C ASP A 266 -7.13 5.39 16.42
N THR A 267 -6.44 4.94 15.36
CA THR A 267 -7.02 4.19 14.25
C THR A 267 -7.64 2.87 14.72
N MET A 268 -6.91 2.10 15.54
CA MET A 268 -7.40 0.83 16.08
C MET A 268 -8.57 1.04 17.04
N ASN A 269 -8.49 2.05 17.92
CA ASN A 269 -9.54 2.38 18.85
C ASN A 269 -10.81 2.81 18.12
N TYR A 270 -10.68 3.66 17.09
CA TYR A 270 -11.82 4.11 16.29
C TYR A 270 -12.50 2.93 15.58
N GLY A 271 -11.75 2.07 14.90
CA GLY A 271 -12.32 0.87 14.28
C GLY A 271 -12.98 -0.07 15.27
N LYS A 272 -12.39 -0.27 16.46
CA LYS A 272 -12.98 -1.11 17.51
C LYS A 272 -14.28 -0.52 18.09
N MET A 273 -14.40 0.81 18.17
CA MET A 273 -15.56 1.49 18.76
C MET A 273 -16.73 1.65 17.80
N TYR A 274 -16.46 1.80 16.50
CA TYR A 274 -17.47 2.23 15.53
C TYR A 274 -17.76 1.25 14.39
N CYS A 275 -16.99 0.14 14.28
CA CYS A 275 -17.22 -0.90 13.29
C CYS A 275 -17.80 -2.15 13.97
N GLU A 276 -19.12 -2.31 13.88
CA GLU A 276 -19.86 -3.39 14.54
C GLU A 276 -20.20 -4.55 13.61
N ASN A 277 -20.09 -4.36 12.28
CA ASN A 277 -20.46 -5.36 11.28
C ASN A 277 -19.34 -6.38 10.97
N GLY A 278 -18.18 -6.23 11.63
CA GLY A 278 -17.09 -7.20 11.53
C GLY A 278 -16.26 -7.09 10.25
N THR A 279 -16.34 -5.98 9.53
CA THR A 279 -15.61 -5.77 8.29
C THR A 279 -14.14 -5.41 8.48
N VAL A 280 -13.71 -5.00 9.66
CA VAL A 280 -12.30 -4.74 9.97
C VAL A 280 -11.57 -6.07 10.12
N ILE A 281 -11.01 -6.56 8.99
CA ILE A 281 -10.27 -7.83 8.93
C ILE A 281 -8.82 -7.70 9.39
N GLY A 282 -8.34 -6.48 9.59
CA GLY A 282 -6.98 -6.19 10.02
C GLY A 282 -6.71 -4.71 10.18
N TYR A 283 -5.46 -4.40 10.51
CA TYR A 283 -4.90 -3.05 10.52
C TYR A 283 -3.52 -3.05 9.90
N MET A 284 -3.12 -1.92 9.36
CA MET A 284 -1.79 -1.74 8.77
C MET A 284 -1.13 -0.48 9.32
N THR A 285 0.21 -0.48 9.35
CA THR A 285 0.99 0.75 9.49
C THR A 285 1.89 0.94 8.27
N ALA A 286 2.01 2.18 7.81
CA ALA A 286 2.83 2.58 6.67
C ALA A 286 3.64 3.83 7.03
N SER A 287 4.92 3.64 7.33
CA SER A 287 5.81 4.76 7.70
C SER A 287 6.10 5.71 6.54
N TRP A 288 5.94 5.26 5.30
CA TRP A 288 6.36 5.93 4.07
C TRP A 288 7.86 6.26 4.03
N MET A 289 8.65 5.55 4.84
CA MET A 289 10.10 5.70 4.91
C MET A 289 10.78 4.66 4.02
N LEU A 290 11.72 5.12 3.22
CA LEU A 290 12.54 4.22 2.39
C LEU A 290 13.39 3.30 3.26
N THR A 291 13.63 2.08 2.78
CA THR A 291 14.41 1.05 3.48
C THR A 291 15.91 1.35 3.40
N CYS A 292 16.37 2.29 4.21
CA CYS A 292 17.76 2.74 4.21
C CYS A 292 18.28 3.05 5.63
N LYS A 293 19.61 3.10 5.80
CA LYS A 293 20.25 3.27 7.10
C LYS A 293 19.77 4.50 7.87
N ARG A 294 19.55 5.61 7.16
CA ARG A 294 19.06 6.86 7.78
C ARG A 294 17.66 6.74 8.37
N LYS A 295 16.85 5.82 7.85
CA LYS A 295 15.44 5.63 8.24
C LYS A 295 15.20 4.44 9.17
N LEU A 296 16.24 3.68 9.52
CA LEU A 296 16.12 2.49 10.36
C LEU A 296 15.35 2.76 11.67
N HIS A 297 15.68 3.86 12.37
CA HIS A 297 14.98 4.20 13.61
C HIS A 297 13.51 4.56 13.41
N ALA A 298 13.17 5.23 12.30
CA ALA A 298 11.78 5.55 11.97
C ALA A 298 10.99 4.28 11.66
N LEU A 299 11.56 3.35 10.88
CA LEU A 299 10.95 2.05 10.60
C LEU A 299 10.72 1.22 11.87
N TYR A 300 11.70 1.17 12.77
CA TYR A 300 11.53 0.52 14.07
C TYR A 300 10.45 1.20 14.92
N ASN A 301 10.48 2.53 15.01
CA ASN A 301 9.48 3.26 15.78
C ASN A 301 8.07 2.98 15.29
N ASP A 302 7.87 2.90 13.98
CA ASP A 302 6.58 2.58 13.37
C ASP A 302 6.12 1.17 13.77
N ALA A 303 6.99 0.16 13.64
CA ALA A 303 6.67 -1.22 14.02
C ALA A 303 6.37 -1.36 15.53
N TYR A 304 7.19 -0.76 16.40
CA TYR A 304 7.01 -0.86 17.86
C TYR A 304 5.77 -0.13 18.35
N THR A 305 5.48 1.05 17.82
CA THR A 305 4.29 1.82 18.21
C THR A 305 3.01 1.18 17.73
N PHE A 306 3.03 0.56 16.55
CA PHE A 306 1.92 -0.25 16.06
C PHE A 306 1.68 -1.48 16.96
N GLY A 307 2.73 -2.23 17.28
CA GLY A 307 2.62 -3.39 18.18
C GLY A 307 2.19 -3.02 19.60
N TRP A 308 2.63 -1.86 20.10
CA TRP A 308 2.13 -1.34 21.37
C TRP A 308 0.64 -1.01 21.32
N ALA A 309 0.18 -0.32 20.27
CA ALA A 309 -1.23 0.00 20.07
C ALA A 309 -2.10 -1.26 19.97
N LYS A 310 -1.63 -2.28 19.24
CA LYS A 310 -2.29 -3.59 19.16
C LYS A 310 -2.51 -4.20 20.56
N ARG A 311 -1.46 -4.28 21.37
CA ARG A 311 -1.56 -4.84 22.74
C ARG A 311 -2.50 -4.03 23.62
N ASP A 312 -2.44 -2.70 23.55
CA ASP A 312 -3.25 -1.81 24.38
C ASP A 312 -4.74 -1.90 24.04
N ILE A 313 -5.08 -1.98 22.75
CA ILE A 313 -6.48 -1.97 22.29
C ILE A 313 -7.09 -3.37 22.23
N TYR A 314 -6.35 -4.40 21.82
CA TYR A 314 -6.85 -5.74 21.57
C TYR A 314 -6.39 -6.78 22.60
N GLY A 315 -5.37 -6.48 23.40
CA GLY A 315 -4.79 -7.42 24.37
C GLY A 315 -3.97 -8.54 23.74
N GLU A 316 -3.54 -8.39 22.47
CA GLU A 316 -2.86 -9.41 21.66
C GLU A 316 -1.38 -9.10 21.44
#